data_76c3fa4425815c2e03ff84efc0ff77e3
#
_entry.id   76c3fa4425815c2e03ff84efc0ff77e3
#
_cell.length_a   1.000
_cell.length_b   1.000
_cell.length_c   1.000
_cell.angle_alpha   90.00
_cell.angle_beta   90.00
_cell.angle_gamma   90.00
#
_symmetry.space_group_name_H-M   'P 1'
#
loop_
_entity.id
_entity.type
_entity.pdbx_description
1 polymer ?
#
loop_
_entity_poly.entity_id
_entity_poly.type
_entity_poly.pdbx_seq_one_letter_code
_entity_poly.pdbx_strand_id
1 'polypeptide(L)'
;FRVVGEGWVLPHKAKHPDVGEVWIGGTSRKHVGRTPPARYIETEALRNANFVMYAASQFPLVEFGAVEVTPATDDLYWVEVEVKNDKAYPTSSDRAVALRRAVMDRITVGSGGSCEIVAIPKAQTAVDPWNRAAPSEVVASGGSEFRLKGHETKKFCALVKLNGSQGTVEFAVKSKMGGAAAKKI
;
A
#
# COMPACT_ATOMS: atom_id res chain seq x y z
N PHE A 1 -12.84 10.76 35.74
CA PHE A 1 -12.23 10.42 37.06
C PHE A 1 -13.24 10.24 38.15
N ARG A 2 -14.19 11.20 38.36
CA ARG A 2 -15.24 11.09 39.39
C ARG A 2 -16.17 9.89 39.20
N VAL A 3 -16.47 9.53 37.96
CA VAL A 3 -17.35 8.40 37.62
C VAL A 3 -16.72 7.06 37.90
N VAL A 4 -15.40 6.96 37.77
CA VAL A 4 -14.66 5.71 37.89
C VAL A 4 -14.20 5.46 39.34
N GLY A 5 -14.09 6.51 40.16
CA GLY A 5 -13.66 6.42 41.56
C GLY A 5 -12.15 6.06 41.75
N GLU A 6 -11.41 5.93 40.67
CA GLU A 6 -10.00 5.54 40.70
C GLU A 6 -9.10 6.67 40.18
N GLY A 7 -7.91 6.77 40.74
CA GLY A 7 -6.89 7.71 40.24
C GLY A 7 -7.08 9.17 40.66
N TRP A 8 -8.06 9.48 41.44
CA TRP A 8 -8.27 10.79 42.05
C TRP A 8 -8.21 10.67 43.57
N VAL A 9 -7.29 11.33 44.18
CA VAL A 9 -7.15 11.45 45.63
C VAL A 9 -7.75 12.80 46.03
N LEU A 10 -8.74 12.80 46.91
CA LEU A 10 -9.28 14.02 47.46
C LEU A 10 -8.20 14.78 48.22
N PRO A 11 -8.09 16.11 48.02
CA PRO A 11 -7.12 16.90 48.75
C PRO A 11 -7.35 16.76 50.27
N HIS A 12 -6.32 16.35 50.98
CA HIS A 12 -6.32 16.24 52.43
C HIS A 12 -4.96 16.63 52.98
N LYS A 13 -4.94 17.01 54.25
CA LYS A 13 -3.71 17.32 54.99
C LYS A 13 -2.97 16.03 55.34
N ALA A 14 -1.67 16.00 55.12
CA ALA A 14 -0.78 14.92 55.54
C ALA A 14 0.49 15.52 56.15
N LYS A 15 1.17 14.78 57.02
CA LYS A 15 2.43 15.17 57.61
C LYS A 15 3.60 14.52 56.82
N HIS A 16 4.36 15.36 56.16
CA HIS A 16 5.59 14.89 55.48
C HIS A 16 6.76 14.95 56.48
N PRO A 17 7.67 13.93 56.49
CA PRO A 17 8.73 13.88 57.48
C PRO A 17 9.69 15.07 57.41
N ASP A 18 9.98 15.61 56.19
CA ASP A 18 10.99 16.63 56.03
C ASP A 18 10.41 18.07 55.95
N VAL A 19 9.18 18.23 55.50
CA VAL A 19 8.60 19.57 55.23
C VAL A 19 7.34 19.91 56.07
N GLY A 20 6.98 19.00 56.99
CA GLY A 20 5.86 19.22 57.90
C GLY A 20 4.48 19.00 57.31
N GLU A 21 3.48 19.83 57.65
CA GLU A 21 2.12 19.70 57.08
C GLU A 21 2.05 20.10 55.63
N VAL A 22 1.53 19.22 54.81
CA VAL A 22 1.34 19.41 53.35
C VAL A 22 -0.07 19.01 52.94
N TRP A 23 -0.58 19.57 51.86
CA TRP A 23 -1.77 19.09 51.19
C TRP A 23 -1.40 18.10 50.12
N ILE A 24 -1.95 16.90 50.19
CA ILE A 24 -1.81 15.88 49.15
C ILE A 24 -3.14 15.61 48.49
N GLY A 25 -3.12 15.43 47.16
CA GLY A 25 -4.33 15.14 46.39
C GLY A 25 -4.14 15.32 44.91
N GLY A 26 -5.20 15.15 44.14
CA GLY A 26 -5.19 15.26 42.69
C GLY A 26 -5.16 13.92 41.99
N THR A 27 -4.72 13.91 40.72
CA THR A 27 -4.69 12.70 39.90
C THR A 27 -3.41 11.88 40.08
N SER A 28 -3.55 10.58 40.17
CA SER A 28 -2.43 9.67 40.09
C SER A 28 -1.88 9.63 38.65
N ARG A 29 -0.73 10.24 38.44
CA ARG A 29 -0.11 10.37 37.13
C ARG A 29 0.23 9.03 36.47
N LYS A 30 0.61 8.03 37.25
CA LYS A 30 0.95 6.71 36.72
C LYS A 30 -0.29 5.87 36.45
N HIS A 31 -1.24 5.82 37.36
CA HIS A 31 -2.38 4.91 37.31
C HIS A 31 -3.56 5.40 36.48
N VAL A 32 -3.61 6.68 36.11
CA VAL A 32 -4.72 7.24 35.34
C VAL A 32 -4.24 8.11 34.19
N GLY A 33 -3.11 8.78 34.34
CA GLY A 33 -2.58 9.64 33.27
C GLY A 33 -1.79 8.87 32.18
N ARG A 34 -1.27 7.68 32.50
CA ARG A 34 -0.47 6.86 31.56
C ARG A 34 -0.99 5.46 31.34
N THR A 35 -1.69 4.89 32.30
CA THR A 35 -2.34 3.58 32.24
C THR A 35 -3.81 3.73 32.57
N PRO A 36 -4.72 3.02 31.91
CA PRO A 36 -6.12 2.99 32.29
C PRO A 36 -6.28 2.41 33.72
N PRO A 37 -7.36 2.72 34.43
CA PRO A 37 -7.71 2.06 35.68
C PRO A 37 -7.72 0.54 35.52
N ALA A 38 -7.32 -0.20 36.57
CA ALA A 38 -7.08 -1.64 36.51
C ALA A 38 -8.22 -2.43 35.84
N ARG A 39 -9.47 -2.10 36.12
CA ARG A 39 -10.65 -2.76 35.56
C ARG A 39 -10.84 -2.56 34.05
N TYR A 40 -10.15 -1.60 33.43
CA TYR A 40 -10.25 -1.32 32.00
C TYR A 40 -9.01 -1.77 31.22
N ILE A 41 -7.94 -2.23 31.89
CA ILE A 41 -6.68 -2.58 31.25
C ILE A 41 -6.90 -3.64 30.16
N GLU A 42 -7.64 -4.69 30.47
CA GLU A 42 -7.89 -5.79 29.52
C GLU A 42 -8.65 -5.28 28.28
N THR A 43 -9.72 -4.51 28.50
CA THR A 43 -10.53 -3.95 27.40
C THR A 43 -9.71 -3.00 26.53
N GLU A 44 -8.92 -2.12 27.14
CA GLU A 44 -8.10 -1.17 26.41
C GLU A 44 -6.92 -1.87 25.69
N ALA A 45 -6.32 -2.88 26.30
CA ALA A 45 -5.31 -3.71 25.67
C ALA A 45 -5.87 -4.43 24.43
N LEU A 46 -7.06 -5.02 24.56
CA LEU A 46 -7.74 -5.69 23.43
C LEU A 46 -8.08 -4.72 22.30
N ARG A 47 -8.58 -3.53 22.61
CA ARG A 47 -8.87 -2.49 21.60
C ARG A 47 -7.61 -2.07 20.86
N ASN A 48 -6.51 -1.83 21.58
CA ASN A 48 -5.23 -1.47 20.98
C ASN A 48 -4.67 -2.61 20.13
N ALA A 49 -4.73 -3.85 20.60
CA ALA A 49 -4.31 -5.02 19.82
C ALA A 49 -5.12 -5.15 18.53
N ASN A 50 -6.45 -5.04 18.59
CA ASN A 50 -7.30 -5.09 17.42
C ASN A 50 -6.99 -3.96 16.42
N PHE A 51 -6.72 -2.75 16.92
CA PHE A 51 -6.31 -1.65 16.06
C PHE A 51 -4.99 -1.94 15.34
N VAL A 52 -3.98 -2.46 16.04
CA VAL A 52 -2.69 -2.85 15.43
C VAL A 52 -2.89 -3.93 14.38
N MET A 53 -3.68 -4.96 14.67
CA MET A 53 -3.99 -6.03 13.71
C MET A 53 -4.74 -5.49 12.48
N TYR A 54 -5.71 -4.59 12.68
CA TYR A 54 -6.39 -3.93 11.59
C TYR A 54 -5.42 -3.09 10.75
N ALA A 55 -4.59 -2.26 11.38
CA ALA A 55 -3.59 -1.47 10.68
C ALA A 55 -2.62 -2.36 9.87
N ALA A 56 -2.18 -3.48 10.44
CA ALA A 56 -1.35 -4.45 9.73
C ALA A 56 -2.06 -5.05 8.50
N SER A 57 -3.36 -5.33 8.59
CA SER A 57 -4.15 -5.84 7.46
C SER A 57 -4.31 -4.85 6.30
N GLN A 58 -4.03 -3.56 6.55
CA GLN A 58 -4.11 -2.49 5.56
C GLN A 58 -2.79 -2.21 4.84
N PHE A 59 -1.72 -2.98 5.13
CA PHE A 59 -0.48 -2.87 4.36
C PHE A 59 -0.72 -3.20 2.88
N PRO A 60 0.02 -2.54 1.96
CA PRO A 60 -0.23 -2.68 0.53
C PRO A 60 -0.08 -4.13 0.07
N LEU A 61 -0.92 -4.52 -0.86
CA LEU A 61 -0.86 -5.79 -1.57
C LEU A 61 -1.08 -5.50 -3.05
N VAL A 62 -0.08 -5.83 -3.87
CA VAL A 62 -0.15 -5.62 -5.31
C VAL A 62 -0.70 -6.86 -5.99
N GLU A 63 -1.78 -6.69 -6.73
CA GLU A 63 -2.47 -7.75 -7.45
C GLU A 63 -2.78 -7.32 -8.88
N PHE A 64 -2.87 -8.30 -9.79
CA PHE A 64 -3.42 -8.08 -11.13
C PHE A 64 -4.95 -8.13 -11.10
N GLY A 65 -5.57 -7.15 -11.76
CA GLY A 65 -7.01 -7.08 -11.99
C GLY A 65 -7.40 -7.61 -13.36
N ALA A 66 -8.20 -6.82 -14.08
CA ALA A 66 -8.69 -7.15 -15.41
C ALA A 66 -7.54 -7.22 -16.44
N VAL A 67 -7.79 -8.02 -17.46
CA VAL A 67 -6.90 -8.18 -18.62
C VAL A 67 -7.74 -7.96 -19.87
N GLU A 68 -7.22 -7.18 -20.80
CA GLU A 68 -7.84 -6.92 -22.08
C GLU A 68 -6.82 -7.14 -23.21
N VAL A 69 -7.24 -7.84 -24.25
CA VAL A 69 -6.42 -8.05 -25.46
C VAL A 69 -7.19 -7.46 -26.63
N THR A 70 -6.57 -6.50 -27.33
CA THR A 70 -7.18 -5.79 -28.43
C THR A 70 -6.29 -5.89 -29.67
N PRO A 71 -6.81 -6.28 -30.83
CA PRO A 71 -6.03 -6.29 -32.05
C PRO A 71 -5.65 -4.87 -32.46
N ALA A 72 -4.39 -4.67 -32.85
CA ALA A 72 -3.89 -3.41 -33.41
C ALA A 72 -3.77 -3.50 -34.93
N THR A 73 -3.27 -4.63 -35.43
CA THR A 73 -3.22 -5.02 -36.84
C THR A 73 -3.38 -6.54 -36.94
N ASP A 74 -3.20 -7.12 -38.12
CA ASP A 74 -3.39 -8.57 -38.34
C ASP A 74 -2.52 -9.47 -37.45
N ASP A 75 -1.31 -9.03 -37.10
CA ASP A 75 -0.33 -9.79 -36.28
C ASP A 75 0.08 -9.07 -34.98
N LEU A 76 -0.42 -7.85 -34.74
CA LEU A 76 -0.11 -7.05 -33.57
C LEU A 76 -1.33 -6.91 -32.64
N TYR A 77 -1.07 -7.08 -31.34
CA TYR A 77 -2.06 -7.02 -30.29
C TYR A 77 -1.60 -6.11 -29.15
N TRP A 78 -2.50 -5.28 -28.66
CA TRP A 78 -2.35 -4.62 -27.38
C TRP A 78 -2.83 -5.54 -26.27
N VAL A 79 -1.95 -5.84 -25.33
CA VAL A 79 -2.29 -6.57 -24.10
C VAL A 79 -2.26 -5.57 -22.95
N GLU A 80 -3.41 -5.32 -22.37
CA GLU A 80 -3.59 -4.42 -21.24
C GLU A 80 -3.86 -5.21 -19.97
N VAL A 81 -3.25 -4.80 -18.86
CA VAL A 81 -3.44 -5.37 -17.55
C VAL A 81 -3.67 -4.28 -16.52
N GLU A 82 -4.57 -4.53 -15.58
CA GLU A 82 -4.72 -3.71 -14.40
C GLU A 82 -3.79 -4.21 -13.29
N VAL A 83 -3.14 -3.27 -12.61
CA VAL A 83 -2.38 -3.51 -11.38
C VAL A 83 -3.01 -2.67 -10.29
N LYS A 84 -3.42 -3.29 -9.20
CA LYS A 84 -4.19 -2.66 -8.14
C LYS A 84 -3.59 -2.87 -6.76
N ASN A 85 -3.92 -1.95 -5.87
CA ASN A 85 -3.69 -2.05 -4.44
C ASN A 85 -5.01 -1.74 -3.72
N ASP A 86 -5.71 -2.77 -3.28
CA ASP A 86 -7.01 -2.64 -2.59
C ASP A 86 -6.87 -2.30 -1.10
N LYS A 87 -5.64 -2.06 -0.62
CA LYS A 87 -5.34 -1.70 0.77
C LYS A 87 -5.21 -0.19 0.95
N ALA A 88 -5.37 0.27 2.18
CA ALA A 88 -5.34 1.70 2.49
C ALA A 88 -3.95 2.33 2.41
N TYR A 89 -2.89 1.57 2.72
CA TYR A 89 -1.53 2.10 2.65
C TYR A 89 -0.96 2.04 1.22
N PRO A 90 -0.21 3.07 0.80
CA PRO A 90 0.45 3.09 -0.50
C PRO A 90 1.68 2.17 -0.52
N THR A 91 2.11 1.74 -1.71
CA THR A 91 3.34 0.95 -1.89
C THR A 91 4.61 1.73 -1.54
N SER A 92 4.55 3.06 -1.59
CA SER A 92 5.56 3.99 -1.08
C SER A 92 4.89 5.25 -0.55
N SER A 93 5.31 5.75 0.62
CA SER A 93 4.73 6.95 1.21
C SER A 93 5.12 8.22 0.44
N ASP A 94 4.25 9.23 0.46
CA ASP A 94 4.53 10.54 -0.18
C ASP A 94 5.78 11.19 0.40
N ARG A 95 6.03 11.01 1.70
CA ARG A 95 7.25 11.52 2.33
C ARG A 95 8.51 10.83 1.82
N ALA A 96 8.47 9.51 1.61
CA ALA A 96 9.61 8.79 1.03
C ALA A 96 9.91 9.27 -0.39
N VAL A 97 8.86 9.53 -1.18
CA VAL A 97 8.99 10.08 -2.54
C VAL A 97 9.59 11.49 -2.49
N ALA A 98 9.05 12.37 -1.66
CA ALA A 98 9.56 13.74 -1.51
C ALA A 98 11.03 13.79 -1.08
N LEU A 99 11.46 12.84 -0.25
CA LEU A 99 12.84 12.71 0.19
C LEU A 99 13.73 11.91 -0.78
N ARG A 100 13.21 11.49 -1.94
CA ARG A 100 13.91 10.63 -2.92
C ARG A 100 14.46 9.33 -2.31
N ARG A 101 13.75 8.77 -1.32
CA ARG A 101 14.09 7.52 -0.61
C ARG A 101 13.09 6.41 -0.89
N ALA A 102 12.06 6.68 -1.70
CA ALA A 102 11.11 5.67 -2.11
C ALA A 102 11.78 4.60 -2.98
N VAL A 103 11.51 3.34 -2.67
CA VAL A 103 11.78 2.25 -3.60
C VAL A 103 10.52 2.12 -4.45
N MET A 104 10.65 2.41 -5.74
CA MET A 104 9.52 2.31 -6.68
C MET A 104 9.22 0.85 -6.97
N ASP A 105 7.95 0.59 -7.23
CA ASP A 105 7.50 -0.69 -7.75
C ASP A 105 7.93 -0.82 -9.20
N ARG A 106 8.08 -2.04 -9.69
CA ARG A 106 8.51 -2.29 -11.07
C ARG A 106 7.60 -3.32 -11.71
N ILE A 107 7.11 -2.99 -12.89
CA ILE A 107 6.43 -3.92 -13.78
C ILE A 107 7.33 -4.28 -14.94
N THR A 108 7.36 -5.55 -15.29
CA THR A 108 8.08 -6.08 -16.46
C THR A 108 7.12 -6.91 -17.29
N VAL A 109 7.43 -7.02 -18.56
CA VAL A 109 6.70 -7.87 -19.51
C VAL A 109 7.69 -8.80 -20.19
N GLY A 110 7.33 -10.07 -20.29
CA GLY A 110 8.06 -11.11 -20.99
C GLY A 110 7.15 -11.83 -21.98
N SER A 111 7.73 -12.42 -23.00
CA SER A 111 7.02 -13.22 -24.01
C SER A 111 7.56 -14.65 -24.06
N GLY A 112 6.70 -15.57 -24.47
CA GLY A 112 7.04 -16.97 -24.69
C GLY A 112 6.30 -17.56 -25.89
N GLY A 113 6.81 -18.67 -26.43
CA GLY A 113 6.25 -19.28 -27.62
C GLY A 113 6.46 -18.43 -28.87
N SER A 114 5.44 -18.29 -29.69
CA SER A 114 5.47 -17.51 -30.94
C SER A 114 5.14 -16.02 -30.74
N CYS A 115 5.28 -15.51 -29.52
CA CYS A 115 5.06 -14.10 -29.19
C CYS A 115 6.37 -13.32 -29.08
N GLU A 116 6.37 -12.11 -29.59
CA GLU A 116 7.46 -11.16 -29.45
C GLU A 116 6.92 -9.83 -28.91
N ILE A 117 7.59 -9.23 -27.92
CA ILE A 117 7.23 -7.93 -27.42
C ILE A 117 7.88 -6.87 -28.29
N VAL A 118 7.04 -6.02 -28.87
CA VAL A 118 7.51 -4.87 -29.63
C VAL A 118 8.03 -3.82 -28.64
N ALA A 119 9.33 -3.61 -28.64
CA ALA A 119 9.98 -2.64 -27.76
C ALA A 119 9.55 -1.21 -28.11
N ILE A 120 8.91 -0.52 -27.16
CA ILE A 120 8.55 0.89 -27.31
C ILE A 120 9.52 1.72 -26.46
N PRO A 121 10.17 2.74 -27.03
CA PRO A 121 11.06 3.62 -26.29
C PRO A 121 10.32 4.34 -25.15
N LYS A 122 10.97 4.51 -24.00
CA LYS A 122 10.39 5.15 -22.82
C LYS A 122 9.82 6.55 -23.10
N ALA A 123 10.40 7.28 -24.03
CA ALA A 123 9.92 8.60 -24.44
C ALA A 123 8.52 8.59 -25.13
N GLN A 124 8.10 7.43 -25.64
CA GLN A 124 6.82 7.25 -26.33
C GLN A 124 5.76 6.57 -25.46
N THR A 125 6.11 6.17 -24.23
CA THR A 125 5.19 5.45 -23.32
C THR A 125 4.11 6.35 -22.71
N ALA A 126 4.25 7.67 -22.83
CA ALA A 126 3.27 8.63 -22.29
C ALA A 126 2.17 9.03 -23.29
N VAL A 127 2.27 8.56 -24.53
CA VAL A 127 1.30 8.88 -25.58
C VAL A 127 0.39 7.67 -25.78
N ASP A 128 -0.91 7.83 -25.57
CA ASP A 128 -1.88 6.83 -26.01
C ASP A 128 -1.99 6.92 -27.54
N PRO A 129 -1.41 5.98 -28.30
CA PRO A 129 -1.45 6.03 -29.77
C PRO A 129 -2.85 5.78 -30.34
N TRP A 130 -3.84 5.39 -29.51
CA TRP A 130 -5.18 4.97 -29.94
C TRP A 130 -6.30 5.79 -29.33
N ASN A 131 -6.01 6.93 -28.67
CA ASN A 131 -7.01 7.85 -28.10
C ASN A 131 -8.04 7.12 -27.19
N ARG A 132 -7.57 6.21 -26.34
CA ARG A 132 -8.40 5.48 -25.38
C ARG A 132 -8.85 6.40 -24.25
N ALA A 133 -10.04 6.18 -23.74
CA ALA A 133 -10.65 7.00 -22.67
C ALA A 133 -9.93 6.97 -21.33
N ALA A 134 -8.99 6.03 -21.12
CA ALA A 134 -8.10 5.97 -19.98
C ALA A 134 -6.70 5.60 -20.45
N PRO A 135 -5.69 6.46 -20.28
CA PRO A 135 -4.35 6.19 -20.76
C PRO A 135 -3.75 5.01 -19.99
N SER A 136 -3.46 3.94 -20.72
CA SER A 136 -2.62 2.84 -20.20
C SER A 136 -1.16 3.21 -20.35
N GLU A 137 -0.37 2.95 -19.33
CA GLU A 137 1.06 3.19 -19.38
C GLU A 137 1.74 2.04 -20.11
N VAL A 138 2.40 2.32 -21.23
CA VAL A 138 3.15 1.29 -22.00
C VAL A 138 4.37 0.84 -21.21
N VAL A 139 4.49 -0.47 -20.99
CA VAL A 139 5.65 -1.02 -20.28
C VAL A 139 6.89 -0.92 -21.19
N ALA A 140 7.85 -0.13 -20.74
CA ALA A 140 9.10 0.08 -21.47
C ALA A 140 9.95 -1.20 -21.55
N SER A 141 10.78 -1.29 -22.58
CA SER A 141 11.81 -2.32 -22.66
C SER A 141 12.69 -2.31 -21.39
N GLY A 142 12.74 -3.45 -20.70
CA GLY A 142 13.41 -3.57 -19.41
C GLY A 142 12.55 -3.20 -18.18
N GLY A 143 11.27 -2.86 -18.38
CA GLY A 143 10.28 -2.59 -17.31
C GLY A 143 10.05 -1.12 -17.02
N SER A 144 8.91 -0.83 -16.41
CA SER A 144 8.49 0.50 -15.98
C SER A 144 8.42 0.59 -14.46
N GLU A 145 8.83 1.73 -13.92
CA GLU A 145 8.72 2.03 -12.50
C GLU A 145 7.42 2.79 -12.22
N PHE A 146 6.75 2.42 -11.15
CA PHE A 146 5.49 3.04 -10.75
C PHE A 146 5.33 3.05 -9.23
N ARG A 147 4.21 3.56 -8.75
CA ARG A 147 3.77 3.55 -7.37
C ARG A 147 2.26 3.47 -7.35
N LEU A 148 1.70 2.73 -6.39
CA LEU A 148 0.27 2.75 -6.11
C LEU A 148 0.00 3.45 -4.78
N LYS A 149 -0.99 4.32 -4.80
CA LYS A 149 -1.61 4.85 -3.57
C LYS A 149 -2.52 3.79 -2.95
N GLY A 150 -3.06 4.08 -1.77
CA GLY A 150 -4.15 3.27 -1.23
C GLY A 150 -5.37 3.30 -2.13
N HIS A 151 -5.97 2.13 -2.36
CA HIS A 151 -7.15 1.94 -3.23
C HIS A 151 -6.97 2.46 -4.66
N GLU A 152 -5.76 2.38 -5.20
CA GLU A 152 -5.45 2.81 -6.57
C GLU A 152 -5.30 1.62 -7.50
N THR A 153 -5.85 1.78 -8.71
CA THR A 153 -5.62 0.89 -9.85
C THR A 153 -4.93 1.66 -10.96
N LYS A 154 -3.91 1.06 -11.55
CA LYS A 154 -3.24 1.57 -12.76
C LYS A 154 -3.31 0.55 -13.88
N LYS A 155 -3.39 1.03 -15.10
CA LYS A 155 -3.41 0.23 -16.31
C LYS A 155 -2.05 0.27 -17.00
N PHE A 156 -1.56 -0.90 -17.37
CA PHE A 156 -0.33 -1.07 -18.12
C PHE A 156 -0.61 -1.87 -19.37
N CYS A 157 0.10 -1.54 -20.46
CA CYS A 157 -0.06 -2.27 -21.69
C CYS A 157 1.29 -2.61 -22.34
N ALA A 158 1.28 -3.62 -23.19
CA ALA A 158 2.38 -4.00 -24.05
C ALA A 158 1.86 -4.23 -25.46
N LEU A 159 2.66 -3.85 -26.46
CA LEU A 159 2.42 -4.22 -27.85
C LEU A 159 3.13 -5.54 -28.14
N VAL A 160 2.39 -6.50 -28.62
CA VAL A 160 2.86 -7.88 -28.84
C VAL A 160 2.63 -8.26 -30.27
N LYS A 161 3.67 -8.81 -30.91
CA LYS A 161 3.59 -9.44 -32.21
C LYS A 161 3.40 -10.94 -32.06
N LEU A 162 2.41 -11.50 -32.74
CA LEU A 162 2.15 -12.93 -32.77
C LEU A 162 2.67 -13.52 -34.10
N ASN A 163 3.71 -14.34 -34.04
CA ASN A 163 4.35 -14.95 -35.21
C ASN A 163 3.82 -16.38 -35.51
N GLY A 164 2.71 -16.78 -34.90
CA GLY A 164 2.11 -18.10 -35.04
C GLY A 164 0.68 -18.14 -34.52
N SER A 165 0.13 -19.33 -34.27
CA SER A 165 -1.24 -19.51 -33.80
C SER A 165 -1.42 -19.33 -32.30
N GLN A 166 -0.35 -19.41 -31.51
CA GLN A 166 -0.39 -19.31 -30.05
C GLN A 166 0.89 -18.68 -29.50
N GLY A 167 0.74 -17.85 -28.47
CA GLY A 167 1.85 -17.25 -27.75
C GLY A 167 1.45 -16.96 -26.31
N THR A 168 2.41 -16.64 -25.48
CA THR A 168 2.19 -16.30 -24.08
C THR A 168 2.87 -14.99 -23.74
N VAL A 169 2.16 -14.12 -23.04
CA VAL A 169 2.69 -12.89 -22.49
C VAL A 169 2.61 -12.97 -20.98
N GLU A 170 3.69 -12.67 -20.30
CA GLU A 170 3.74 -12.66 -18.84
C GLU A 170 4.07 -11.25 -18.34
N PHE A 171 3.15 -10.67 -17.57
CA PHE A 171 3.41 -9.48 -16.79
C PHE A 171 3.84 -9.88 -15.38
N ALA A 172 4.91 -9.28 -14.88
CA ALA A 172 5.37 -9.49 -13.52
C ALA A 172 5.56 -8.15 -12.82
N VAL A 173 5.04 -8.05 -11.61
CA VAL A 173 5.20 -6.89 -10.73
C VAL A 173 6.01 -7.27 -9.52
N LYS A 174 6.96 -6.40 -9.15
CA LYS A 174 7.73 -6.51 -7.92
C LYS A 174 7.62 -5.20 -7.14
N SER A 175 7.07 -5.31 -5.94
CA SER A 175 6.94 -4.21 -4.99
C SER A 175 7.64 -4.57 -3.69
N LYS A 176 8.39 -3.63 -3.12
CA LYS A 176 9.07 -3.84 -1.84
C LYS A 176 8.08 -4.00 -0.68
N MET A 177 6.99 -3.25 -0.71
CA MET A 177 5.97 -3.25 0.35
C MET A 177 4.73 -4.05 -0.01
N GLY A 178 4.40 -4.14 -1.30
CA GLY A 178 3.19 -4.80 -1.80
C GLY A 178 3.39 -6.23 -2.28
N GLY A 179 4.61 -6.79 -2.14
CA GLY A 179 4.92 -8.15 -2.56
C GLY A 179 5.22 -8.27 -4.06
N ALA A 180 5.00 -9.46 -4.61
CA ALA A 180 5.22 -9.76 -6.01
C ALA A 180 4.02 -10.53 -6.58
N ALA A 181 3.66 -10.20 -7.82
CA ALA A 181 2.60 -10.88 -8.57
C ALA A 181 3.04 -11.12 -10.02
N ALA A 182 2.53 -12.17 -10.62
CA ALA A 182 2.71 -12.46 -12.04
C ALA A 182 1.39 -12.91 -12.67
N LYS A 183 1.19 -12.53 -13.93
CA LYS A 183 0.00 -12.86 -14.72
C LYS A 183 0.41 -13.31 -16.10
N LYS A 184 0.04 -14.55 -16.47
CA LYS A 184 0.19 -15.09 -17.81
C LYS A 184 -1.11 -14.95 -18.59
N ILE A 185 -0.97 -14.61 -19.83
CA ILE A 185 -2.05 -14.33 -20.79
C ILE A 185 -1.77 -15.11 -22.06
#